data_a0200f591333e5fce23a9f80c337b5ed
#
_entry.id   a0200f591333e5fce23a9f80c337b5ed
#
_cell.length_a   1.000
_cell.length_b   1.000
_cell.length_c   1.000
_cell.angle_alpha   90.00
_cell.angle_beta   90.00
_cell.angle_gamma   90.00
#
_symmetry.space_group_name_H-M   'P 1'
#
loop_
_entity.id
_entity.type
_entity.pdbx_description
1 polymer ?
#
loop_
_entity_poly.entity_id
_entity_poly.type
_entity_poly.pdbx_seq_one_letter_code
_entity_poly.pdbx_strand_id
1 'polypeptide(L)' 'MTTVGLKFYATLRRYAPAGRERETVPREVPLGTTVAALIEALGIPDEEELAVVVGNRIVMPDYVLQDGETVLLLPPVVGG' A
#
# COMPACT_ATOMS: atom_id res chain seq x y z
N MET A 1 -12.95 -12.38 -4.12
CA MET A 1 -11.61 -11.83 -3.76
C MET A 1 -11.33 -10.56 -4.54
N THR A 2 -10.63 -9.66 -3.95
CA THR A 2 -10.23 -8.41 -4.57
C THR A 2 -8.73 -8.47 -4.83
N THR A 3 -8.32 -8.10 -6.05
CA THR A 3 -6.90 -8.06 -6.40
C THR A 3 -6.47 -6.61 -6.59
N VAL A 4 -5.42 -6.22 -5.89
CA VAL A 4 -4.85 -4.87 -6.02
C VAL A 4 -3.38 -4.99 -6.40
N GLY A 5 -2.86 -3.94 -7.04
CA GLY A 5 -1.43 -3.85 -7.31
C GLY A 5 -0.77 -3.06 -6.20
N LEU A 6 0.37 -3.52 -5.71
CA LEU A 6 1.12 -2.82 -4.68
C LEU A 6 2.42 -2.29 -5.27
N LYS A 7 2.69 -1.03 -5.08
CA LYS A 7 3.96 -0.44 -5.47
C LYS A 7 4.57 0.29 -4.28
N PHE A 8 5.83 -0.04 -4.01
CA PHE A 8 6.54 0.49 -2.85
C PHE A 8 7.58 1.50 -3.33
N TYR A 9 7.69 2.61 -2.61
CA TYR A 9 8.61 3.69 -2.96
C TYR A 9 9.59 3.96 -1.84
N ALA A 10 10.79 4.34 -2.21
CA ALA A 10 11.84 4.78 -1.29
C ALA A 10 12.02 3.78 -0.13
N THR A 11 11.98 4.25 1.11
CA THR A 11 12.21 3.39 2.28
C THR A 11 11.20 2.28 2.44
N LEU A 12 10.02 2.40 1.82
CA LEU A 12 8.99 1.37 1.93
C LEU A 12 9.29 0.15 1.06
N ARG A 13 10.29 0.24 0.19
CA ARG A 13 10.71 -0.91 -0.62
C ARG A 13 11.18 -2.08 0.22
N ARG A 14 11.58 -1.85 1.46
CA ARG A 14 11.98 -2.94 2.36
C ARG A 14 10.83 -3.90 2.69
N TYR A 15 9.58 -3.49 2.44
CA TYR A 15 8.41 -4.34 2.66
C TYR A 15 7.97 -5.06 1.39
N ALA A 16 8.62 -4.79 0.27
CA ALA A 16 8.32 -5.44 -1.00
C ALA A 16 8.93 -6.84 -1.04
N PRO A 17 8.38 -7.76 -1.84
CA PRO A 17 9.01 -9.06 -2.02
C PRO A 17 10.43 -8.90 -2.56
N ALA A 18 11.33 -9.74 -2.07
CA ALA A 18 12.74 -9.68 -2.47
C ALA A 18 12.88 -9.81 -3.98
N GLY A 19 13.66 -8.91 -4.58
CA GLY A 19 13.88 -8.88 -6.02
C GLY A 19 12.79 -8.16 -6.80
N ARG A 20 11.74 -7.72 -6.14
CA ARG A 20 10.61 -7.04 -6.81
C ARG A 20 10.34 -5.66 -6.24
N GLU A 21 11.36 -5.04 -5.66
CA GLU A 21 11.20 -3.77 -4.93
C GLU A 21 10.73 -2.61 -5.80
N ARG A 22 10.96 -2.70 -7.11
CA ARG A 22 10.58 -1.64 -8.04
C ARG A 22 9.38 -1.99 -8.91
N GLU A 23 8.77 -3.14 -8.66
CA GLU A 23 7.65 -3.63 -9.46
C GLU A 23 6.32 -3.34 -8.79
N THR A 24 5.27 -3.33 -9.60
CA THR A 24 3.91 -3.38 -9.08
C THR A 24 3.58 -4.85 -8.86
N VAL A 25 3.33 -5.23 -7.62
CA VAL A 25 3.12 -6.62 -7.24
C VAL A 25 1.64 -6.86 -7.00
N PRO A 26 1.03 -7.85 -7.66
CA PRO A 26 -0.38 -8.15 -7.40
C PRO A 26 -0.56 -8.78 -6.02
N ARG A 27 -1.65 -8.41 -5.36
CA ARG A 27 -2.00 -8.97 -4.06
C ARG A 27 -3.49 -9.21 -3.97
N GLU A 28 -3.88 -10.43 -3.65
CA GLU A 28 -5.29 -10.74 -3.39
C GLU A 28 -5.61 -10.44 -1.94
N VAL A 29 -6.75 -9.79 -1.72
CA VAL A 29 -7.23 -9.47 -0.37
C VAL A 29 -8.71 -9.80 -0.30
N PRO A 30 -9.23 -10.09 0.90
CA PRO A 30 -10.67 -10.31 1.05
C PRO A 30 -11.48 -9.08 0.65
N LEU A 31 -12.67 -9.31 0.15
CA LEU A 31 -13.59 -8.23 -0.17
C LEU A 31 -13.84 -7.40 1.10
N GLY A 32 -13.79 -6.09 0.97
CA GLY A 32 -13.99 -5.19 2.09
C GLY A 32 -12.73 -4.84 2.86
N THR A 33 -11.55 -5.30 2.39
CA THR A 33 -10.29 -4.97 3.04
C THR A 33 -10.01 -3.48 2.97
N THR A 34 -9.68 -2.89 4.12
CA THR A 34 -9.31 -1.48 4.19
C THR A 34 -7.81 -1.32 3.99
N VAL A 35 -7.38 -0.07 3.74
CA VAL A 35 -5.97 0.26 3.67
C VAL A 35 -5.25 -0.14 4.95
N ALA A 36 -5.84 0.13 6.12
CA ALA A 36 -5.25 -0.25 7.40
C ALA A 36 -5.03 -1.76 7.50
N ALA A 37 -6.02 -2.55 7.08
CA ALA A 37 -5.91 -4.00 7.12
C ALA A 37 -4.83 -4.50 6.17
N LEU A 38 -4.70 -3.88 5.01
CA LEU A 38 -3.64 -4.24 4.06
C LEU A 38 -2.26 -3.96 4.64
N ILE A 39 -2.07 -2.78 5.24
CA ILE A 39 -0.79 -2.41 5.84
C ILE A 39 -0.42 -3.40 6.94
N GLU A 40 -1.38 -3.78 7.76
CA GLU A 40 -1.14 -4.77 8.81
C GLU A 40 -0.75 -6.12 8.23
N ALA A 41 -1.45 -6.56 7.17
CA ALA A 41 -1.15 -7.83 6.51
C ALA A 41 0.23 -7.85 5.87
N LEU A 42 0.75 -6.69 5.46
CA LEU A 42 2.09 -6.57 4.89
C LEU A 42 3.18 -6.59 5.95
N GLY A 43 2.83 -6.57 7.22
CA GLY A 43 3.80 -6.55 8.30
C GLY A 43 4.44 -5.19 8.53
N ILE A 44 3.83 -4.13 8.03
CA ILE A 44 4.34 -2.78 8.23
C ILE A 44 3.91 -2.33 9.64
N PRO A 45 4.87 -1.99 10.52
CA PRO A 45 4.50 -1.62 11.89
C PRO A 45 3.80 -0.26 11.96
N ASP A 46 3.04 -0.05 13.01
CA ASP A 46 2.28 1.20 13.19
C ASP A 46 3.19 2.43 13.28
N GLU A 47 4.42 2.24 13.73
CA GLU A 47 5.38 3.33 13.86
C GLU A 47 5.91 3.81 12.51
N GLU A 48 5.72 3.01 11.47
CA GLU A 48 6.17 3.39 10.13
C GLU A 48 5.21 4.41 9.54
N GLU A 49 5.69 5.63 9.37
CA GLU A 49 4.88 6.68 8.76
C GLU A 49 4.88 6.49 7.25
N LEU A 50 3.70 6.52 6.66
CA LEU A 50 3.57 6.39 5.22
C LEU A 50 2.30 7.07 4.73
N ALA A 51 2.32 7.43 3.46
CA ALA A 51 1.14 7.92 2.75
C ALA A 51 0.72 6.83 1.76
N VAL A 52 -0.57 6.68 1.58
CA VAL A 52 -1.13 5.71 0.64
C VAL A 52 -1.90 6.46 -0.44
N VAL A 53 -1.56 6.18 -1.69
CA VAL A 53 -2.18 6.82 -2.85
C VAL A 53 -2.91 5.77 -3.67
N VAL A 54 -4.18 6.01 -3.96
CA VAL A 54 -5.00 5.17 -4.82
C VAL A 54 -5.73 6.08 -5.80
N GLY A 55 -5.60 5.79 -7.09
CA GLY A 55 -6.29 6.58 -8.11
C GLY A 55 -5.87 8.05 -8.11
N ASN A 56 -4.59 8.33 -7.92
CA ASN A 56 -4.02 9.68 -7.89
C ASN A 56 -4.49 10.53 -6.70
N ARG A 57 -4.99 9.90 -5.64
CA ARG A 57 -5.44 10.58 -4.43
C ARG A 57 -4.85 9.91 -3.20
N ILE A 58 -4.50 10.72 -2.21
CA ILE A 58 -4.13 10.20 -0.90
C ILE A 58 -5.41 9.70 -0.24
N VAL A 59 -5.38 8.45 0.24
CA VAL A 59 -6.54 7.85 0.90
C VAL A 59 -6.24 7.63 2.37
N MET A 60 -7.31 7.58 3.15
CA MET A 60 -7.22 7.38 4.60
C MET A 60 -7.20 5.89 4.94
N PRO A 61 -6.79 5.51 6.17
CA PRO A 61 -6.72 4.11 6.55
C PRO A 61 -8.04 3.34 6.45
N ASP A 62 -9.17 4.02 6.53
CA ASP A 62 -10.49 3.39 6.44
C ASP A 62 -10.98 3.21 5.00
N TYR A 63 -10.19 3.62 4.02
CA TYR A 63 -10.57 3.46 2.62
C TYR A 63 -10.68 1.97 2.28
N VAL A 64 -11.80 1.57 1.67
CA VAL A 64 -12.03 0.17 1.28
C VAL A 64 -11.48 -0.03 -0.13
N LEU A 65 -10.56 -1.00 -0.26
CA LEU A 65 -9.90 -1.27 -1.53
C LEU A 65 -10.87 -1.93 -2.52
N GLN A 66 -10.76 -1.50 -3.79
CA GLN A 66 -11.59 -2.02 -4.86
C GLN A 66 -10.74 -2.86 -5.81
N ASP A 67 -11.37 -3.84 -6.44
CA ASP A 67 -10.67 -4.71 -7.38
C ASP A 67 -10.06 -3.91 -8.52
N GLY A 68 -8.82 -4.24 -8.84
CA GLY A 68 -8.10 -3.59 -9.95
C GLY A 68 -7.37 -2.31 -9.59
N GLU A 69 -7.49 -1.83 -8.35
CA GLU A 69 -6.78 -0.61 -7.96
C GLU A 69 -5.30 -0.86 -7.76
N THR A 70 -4.50 0.18 -8.01
CA THR A 70 -3.07 0.17 -7.69
C THR A 70 -2.86 1.03 -6.45
N VAL A 71 -2.23 0.44 -5.45
CA VAL A 71 -1.96 1.08 -4.16
C VAL A 71 -0.49 1.47 -4.13
N LEU A 72 -0.23 2.76 -4.02
CA LEU A 72 1.14 3.28 -3.92
C LEU A 72 1.45 3.54 -2.46
N LEU A 73 2.53 2.97 -1.98
CA LEU A 73 2.98 3.13 -0.61
C LEU A 73 4.22 4.02 -0.62
N LEU A 74 4.10 5.19 -0.02
CA LEU A 74 5.11 6.25 -0.09
C LEU A 74 5.50 6.71 1.29
N PRO A 75 6.77 7.14 1.49
CA PRO A 75 7.10 7.84 2.74
C PRO A 75 6.30 9.14 2.81
N PRO A 76 6.01 9.62 4.02
CA PRO A 76 5.28 10.89 4.13
C PRO A 76 6.08 12.03 3.53
N VAL A 77 5.37 12.96 2.87
CA VAL A 77 6.01 14.16 2.37
C VAL A 77 6.17 15.09 3.57
N VAL A 78 7.41 15.30 3.97
CA VAL A 78 7.70 16.27 5.00
C VAL A 78 7.71 17.63 4.31
N GLY A 79 6.70 18.41 4.55
CA GLY A 79 6.65 19.75 4.02
C GLY A 79 7.85 20.53 4.54
N GLY A 80 8.75 20.79 3.67
CA GLY A 80 9.94 21.54 4.02
C GLY A 80 9.69 23.02 3.92
#